data_58b05419f6e8cc54b70cf1e0d52a67a9
#
_entry.id   58b05419f6e8cc54b70cf1e0d52a67a9
#
_cell.length_a   1.000
_cell.length_b   1.000
_cell.length_c   1.000
_cell.angle_alpha   90.00
_cell.angle_beta   90.00
_cell.angle_gamma   90.00
#
_symmetry.space_group_name_H-M   'P 1'
#
loop_
_entity.id
_entity.type
_entity.pdbx_description
1 polymer ?
#
loop_
_entity_poly.entity_id
_entity_poly.type
_entity_poly.pdbx_seq_one_letter_code
_entity_poly.pdbx_strand_id
1 'polypeptide(L)'
;MRLITRARSMIDGQYGNPKGWLGSFIGEKMVRQHRIETVWTIKQLHLQKDENVLEIGCGAGYAMKLLLSTLNVDKVIGLDLSKTLIQSATIRNKKEIKNERAQVVFGNVHNLPFKDNKFSKVVSIHSIYFWDDLALAVAEIHRVLTPDGSVVITLCNGKKGEMWEGINTMIHYKLIPLMEEANFQEVKLVTGPLSRQYQTVSVSGKKL
;
A
#
# COMPACT_ATOMS: atom_id res chain seq x y z
N MET A 1 2.69 -12.24 34.11
CA MET A 1 1.78 -11.32 33.39
C MET A 1 2.52 -10.17 32.69
N ARG A 2 3.40 -9.38 33.34
CA ARG A 2 4.15 -8.24 32.73
C ARG A 2 5.05 -8.59 31.53
N LEU A 3 5.68 -9.76 31.49
CA LEU A 3 6.55 -10.19 30.40
C LEU A 3 5.78 -10.51 29.10
N ILE A 4 4.60 -11.14 29.22
CA ILE A 4 3.74 -11.47 28.07
C ILE A 4 3.14 -10.20 27.45
N THR A 5 2.76 -9.23 28.29
CA THR A 5 2.23 -7.92 27.82
C THR A 5 3.32 -7.13 27.09
N ARG A 6 4.56 -7.14 27.58
CA ARG A 6 5.71 -6.46 26.96
C ARG A 6 6.12 -7.11 25.63
N ALA A 7 6.12 -8.44 25.55
CA ALA A 7 6.38 -9.16 24.32
C ALA A 7 5.27 -8.91 23.25
N ARG A 8 4.00 -8.83 23.67
CA ARG A 8 2.88 -8.53 22.79
C ARG A 8 2.97 -7.10 22.24
N SER A 9 3.25 -6.10 23.08
CA SER A 9 3.44 -4.71 22.65
C SER A 9 4.65 -4.51 21.73
N MET A 10 5.74 -5.27 21.95
CA MET A 10 6.89 -5.28 21.03
C MET A 10 6.55 -5.89 19.66
N ILE A 11 5.73 -6.93 19.63
CA ILE A 11 5.28 -7.56 18.38
C ILE A 11 4.30 -6.62 17.66
N ASP A 12 3.37 -6.00 18.38
CA ASP A 12 2.39 -5.06 17.80
C ASP A 12 3.08 -3.84 17.19
N GLY A 13 4.13 -3.28 17.84
CA GLY A 13 4.96 -2.22 17.30
C GLY A 13 5.76 -2.60 16.04
N GLN A 14 6.01 -3.90 15.82
CA GLN A 14 6.70 -4.39 14.62
C GLN A 14 5.80 -4.45 13.38
N TYR A 15 4.46 -4.39 13.52
CA TYR A 15 3.58 -4.38 12.36
C TYR A 15 3.55 -3.01 11.65
N GLY A 16 3.72 -1.90 12.38
CA GLY A 16 3.76 -0.56 11.80
C GLY A 16 5.15 -0.15 11.27
N ASN A 17 6.22 -0.52 11.98
CA ASN A 17 7.60 -0.19 11.58
C ASN A 17 8.56 -1.32 11.99
N PRO A 18 8.62 -2.42 11.22
CA PRO A 18 9.45 -3.57 11.51
C PRO A 18 10.96 -3.22 11.54
N LYS A 19 11.68 -3.70 12.58
CA LYS A 19 13.11 -3.43 12.78
C LYS A 19 13.90 -4.72 13.00
N GLY A 20 15.14 -4.74 12.48
CA GLY A 20 16.09 -5.84 12.66
C GLY A 20 15.63 -7.18 12.06
N TRP A 21 16.26 -8.29 12.45
CA TRP A 21 15.97 -9.62 11.93
C TRP A 21 14.53 -10.08 12.21
N LEU A 22 13.97 -9.71 13.36
CA LEU A 22 12.58 -9.97 13.72
C LEU A 22 11.63 -9.24 12.76
N GLY A 23 11.95 -7.99 12.41
CA GLY A 23 11.20 -7.21 11.44
C GLY A 23 11.19 -7.83 10.05
N SER A 24 12.34 -8.37 9.59
CA SER A 24 12.42 -9.10 8.31
C SER A 24 11.55 -10.37 8.33
N PHE A 25 11.57 -11.13 9.42
CA PHE A 25 10.74 -12.33 9.57
C PHE A 25 9.24 -11.97 9.57
N ILE A 26 8.86 -10.91 10.27
CA ILE A 26 7.46 -10.42 10.29
C ILE A 26 7.06 -9.94 8.89
N GLY A 27 7.94 -9.23 8.17
CA GLY A 27 7.70 -8.83 6.78
C GLY A 27 7.41 -10.01 5.85
N GLU A 28 8.20 -11.09 5.95
CA GLU A 28 7.96 -12.32 5.17
C GLU A 28 6.66 -13.02 5.56
N LYS A 29 6.32 -13.04 6.85
CA LYS A 29 5.04 -13.54 7.34
C LYS A 29 3.88 -12.73 6.76
N MET A 30 3.96 -11.41 6.77
CA MET A 30 2.95 -10.51 6.20
C MET A 30 2.75 -10.76 4.70
N VAL A 31 3.83 -10.94 3.93
CA VAL A 31 3.76 -11.30 2.50
C VAL A 31 2.90 -12.55 2.28
N ARG A 32 3.13 -13.61 3.06
CA ARG A 32 2.34 -14.85 2.94
C ARG A 32 0.89 -14.64 3.34
N GLN A 33 0.65 -13.82 4.37
CA GLN A 33 -0.67 -13.55 4.90
C GLN A 33 -1.53 -12.71 3.94
N HIS A 34 -0.94 -11.73 3.26
CA HIS A 34 -1.65 -10.77 2.42
C HIS A 34 -1.58 -11.10 0.90
N ARG A 35 -1.23 -12.35 0.56
CA ARG A 35 -1.07 -12.74 -0.84
C ARG A 35 -2.37 -12.62 -1.65
N ILE A 36 -3.50 -13.00 -1.07
CA ILE A 36 -4.81 -12.98 -1.74
C ILE A 36 -5.21 -11.53 -2.02
N GLU A 37 -5.12 -10.68 -1.01
CA GLU A 37 -5.43 -9.25 -1.08
C GLU A 37 -4.53 -8.55 -2.10
N THR A 38 -3.24 -8.87 -2.09
CA THR A 38 -2.26 -8.29 -3.02
C THR A 38 -2.60 -8.62 -4.49
N VAL A 39 -2.85 -9.90 -4.77
CA VAL A 39 -3.22 -10.33 -6.14
C VAL A 39 -4.52 -9.68 -6.59
N TRP A 40 -5.51 -9.58 -5.70
CA TRP A 40 -6.77 -8.94 -5.99
C TRP A 40 -6.60 -7.44 -6.24
N THR A 41 -5.84 -6.73 -5.40
CA THR A 41 -5.55 -5.30 -5.56
C THR A 41 -4.89 -4.98 -6.90
N ILE A 42 -3.91 -5.79 -7.32
CA ILE A 42 -3.24 -5.60 -8.62
C ILE A 42 -4.24 -5.68 -9.78
N LYS A 43 -5.25 -6.55 -9.70
CA LYS A 43 -6.32 -6.61 -10.72
C LYS A 43 -7.16 -5.34 -10.75
N GLN A 44 -7.39 -4.69 -9.59
CA GLN A 44 -8.15 -3.43 -9.50
C GLN A 44 -7.40 -2.24 -10.12
N LEU A 45 -6.09 -2.33 -10.35
CA LEU A 45 -5.32 -1.26 -11.00
C LEU A 45 -5.66 -1.11 -12.49
N HIS A 46 -6.27 -2.11 -13.13
CA HIS A 46 -6.59 -2.11 -14.56
C HIS A 46 -5.42 -1.65 -15.41
N LEU A 47 -4.25 -2.28 -15.21
CA LEU A 47 -2.98 -1.89 -15.81
C LEU A 47 -3.05 -1.85 -17.33
N GLN A 48 -2.66 -0.73 -17.89
CA GLN A 48 -2.45 -0.53 -19.33
C GLN A 48 -0.96 -0.71 -19.65
N LYS A 49 -0.61 -0.59 -20.92
CA LYS A 49 0.79 -0.71 -21.33
C LYS A 49 1.64 0.46 -20.82
N ASP A 50 2.88 0.16 -20.46
CA ASP A 50 3.94 1.13 -20.07
C ASP A 50 3.63 1.92 -18.77
N GLU A 51 2.96 1.28 -17.80
CA GLU A 51 2.60 1.91 -16.53
C GLU A 51 3.80 2.15 -15.61
N ASN A 52 3.84 3.36 -15.04
CA ASN A 52 4.74 3.74 -13.95
C ASN A 52 3.98 3.69 -12.61
N VAL A 53 4.33 2.75 -11.75
CA VAL A 53 3.57 2.46 -10.53
C VAL A 53 4.35 2.88 -9.28
N LEU A 54 3.69 3.59 -8.36
CA LEU A 54 4.16 3.80 -6.99
C LEU A 54 3.42 2.86 -6.04
N GLU A 55 4.14 2.06 -5.27
CA GLU A 55 3.59 1.31 -4.14
C GLU A 55 3.95 2.01 -2.82
N ILE A 56 2.94 2.49 -2.08
CA ILE A 56 3.09 3.15 -0.77
C ILE A 56 2.93 2.10 0.34
N GLY A 57 3.94 1.98 1.20
CA GLY A 57 4.03 0.92 2.21
C GLY A 57 4.37 -0.42 1.56
N CYS A 58 5.42 -0.45 0.74
CA CYS A 58 5.77 -1.63 -0.07
C CYS A 58 6.22 -2.84 0.77
N GLY A 59 6.47 -2.65 2.06
CA GLY A 59 6.89 -3.71 2.95
C GLY A 59 8.10 -4.47 2.42
N ALA A 60 8.02 -5.79 2.41
CA ALA A 60 9.08 -6.65 1.86
C ALA A 60 9.04 -6.76 0.31
N GLY A 61 8.29 -5.93 -0.41
CA GLY A 61 8.34 -5.77 -1.87
C GLY A 61 7.66 -6.88 -2.68
N TYR A 62 6.63 -7.51 -2.12
CA TYR A 62 5.95 -8.60 -2.82
C TYR A 62 5.03 -8.11 -3.94
N ALA A 63 4.23 -7.04 -3.71
CA ALA A 63 3.40 -6.47 -4.75
C ALA A 63 4.25 -5.86 -5.87
N MET A 64 5.37 -5.18 -5.55
CA MET A 64 6.36 -4.77 -6.55
C MET A 64 6.77 -5.92 -7.47
N LYS A 65 7.13 -7.08 -6.88
CA LYS A 65 7.53 -8.26 -7.68
C LYS A 65 6.42 -8.74 -8.60
N LEU A 66 5.18 -8.76 -8.13
CA LEU A 66 4.03 -9.17 -8.95
C LEU A 66 3.75 -8.17 -10.08
N LEU A 67 3.75 -6.87 -9.78
CA LEU A 67 3.58 -5.80 -10.76
C LEU A 67 4.63 -5.90 -11.88
N LEU A 68 5.90 -6.05 -11.51
CA LEU A 68 7.03 -6.18 -12.45
C LEU A 68 6.99 -7.46 -13.29
N SER A 69 6.22 -8.47 -12.87
CA SER A 69 6.01 -9.69 -13.65
C SER A 69 4.93 -9.53 -14.74
N THR A 70 4.18 -8.44 -14.72
CA THR A 70 3.22 -8.13 -15.79
C THR A 70 3.92 -7.45 -16.96
N LEU A 71 3.43 -7.67 -18.19
CA LEU A 71 3.96 -7.02 -19.39
C LEU A 71 3.55 -5.55 -19.51
N ASN A 72 2.61 -5.12 -18.67
CA ASN A 72 2.01 -3.79 -18.74
C ASN A 72 2.74 -2.75 -17.89
N VAL A 73 3.66 -3.16 -17.02
CA VAL A 73 4.37 -2.26 -16.12
C VAL A 73 5.79 -2.02 -16.61
N ASP A 74 6.11 -0.76 -16.86
CA ASP A 74 7.45 -0.32 -17.20
C ASP A 74 8.32 -0.23 -15.94
N LYS A 75 7.87 0.53 -14.95
CA LYS A 75 8.64 0.76 -13.72
C LYS A 75 7.77 0.72 -12.47
N VAL A 76 8.32 0.14 -11.39
CA VAL A 76 7.72 0.18 -10.04
C VAL A 76 8.67 0.85 -9.07
N ILE A 77 8.17 1.84 -8.34
CA ILE A 77 8.87 2.41 -7.19
C ILE A 77 8.10 2.01 -5.92
N GLY A 78 8.78 1.35 -4.98
CA GLY A 78 8.25 1.05 -3.66
C GLY A 78 8.74 2.06 -2.63
N LEU A 79 7.85 2.59 -1.81
CA LEU A 79 8.17 3.51 -0.71
C LEU A 79 7.78 2.85 0.61
N ASP A 80 8.65 2.92 1.61
CA ASP A 80 8.38 2.43 2.96
C ASP A 80 9.13 3.25 4.03
N LEU A 81 8.60 3.26 5.26
CA LEU A 81 9.23 3.89 6.44
C LEU A 81 10.21 2.97 7.16
N SER A 82 10.16 1.67 6.92
CA SER A 82 11.01 0.69 7.57
C SER A 82 12.28 0.41 6.75
N LYS A 83 13.43 0.86 7.23
CA LYS A 83 14.73 0.53 6.62
C LYS A 83 14.96 -0.98 6.49
N THR A 84 14.43 -1.76 7.43
CA THR A 84 14.51 -3.23 7.41
C THR A 84 13.70 -3.83 6.26
N LEU A 85 12.48 -3.32 6.03
CA LEU A 85 11.63 -3.79 4.94
C LEU A 85 12.16 -3.34 3.58
N ILE A 86 12.73 -2.14 3.49
CA ILE A 86 13.43 -1.65 2.30
C ILE A 86 14.56 -2.61 1.89
N GLN A 87 15.37 -3.09 2.84
CA GLN A 87 16.40 -4.10 2.56
C GLN A 87 15.80 -5.39 2.01
N SER A 88 14.72 -5.89 2.64
CA SER A 88 14.01 -7.09 2.19
C SER A 88 13.43 -6.90 0.78
N ALA A 89 12.79 -5.76 0.51
CA ALA A 89 12.24 -5.40 -0.79
C ALA A 89 13.33 -5.30 -1.87
N THR A 90 14.48 -4.69 -1.54
CA THR A 90 15.64 -4.58 -2.43
C THR A 90 16.20 -5.95 -2.80
N ILE A 91 16.35 -6.85 -1.83
CA ILE A 91 16.82 -8.22 -2.08
C ILE A 91 15.83 -8.97 -2.97
N ARG A 92 14.52 -8.87 -2.67
CA ARG A 92 13.46 -9.56 -3.43
C ARG A 92 13.39 -9.11 -4.88
N ASN A 93 13.62 -7.83 -5.15
CA ASN A 93 13.48 -7.24 -6.47
C ASN A 93 14.84 -6.91 -7.14
N LYS A 94 15.97 -7.47 -6.63
CA LYS A 94 17.32 -7.12 -7.06
C LYS A 94 17.56 -7.21 -8.58
N LYS A 95 16.91 -8.17 -9.25
CA LYS A 95 17.02 -8.35 -10.72
C LYS A 95 16.43 -7.14 -11.44
N GLU A 96 15.22 -6.75 -11.06
CA GLU A 96 14.50 -5.64 -11.69
C GLU A 96 15.11 -4.28 -11.32
N ILE A 97 15.71 -4.17 -10.13
CA ILE A 97 16.50 -2.99 -9.74
C ILE A 97 17.74 -2.87 -10.62
N LYS A 98 18.47 -3.98 -10.89
CA LYS A 98 19.62 -3.99 -11.81
C LYS A 98 19.22 -3.61 -13.22
N ASN A 99 18.01 -3.97 -13.64
CA ASN A 99 17.44 -3.63 -14.95
C ASN A 99 16.79 -2.24 -14.99
N GLU A 100 16.94 -1.43 -13.93
CA GLU A 100 16.35 -0.09 -13.77
C GLU A 100 14.81 -0.03 -13.81
N ARG A 101 14.13 -1.19 -13.75
CA ARG A 101 12.68 -1.31 -13.72
C ARG A 101 12.09 -1.21 -12.30
N ALA A 102 12.92 -1.29 -11.26
CA ALA A 102 12.47 -1.15 -9.88
C ALA A 102 13.37 -0.21 -9.09
N GLN A 103 12.78 0.48 -8.12
CA GLN A 103 13.48 1.26 -7.12
C GLN A 103 12.78 1.11 -5.77
N VAL A 104 13.54 1.06 -4.67
CA VAL A 104 12.98 1.09 -3.30
C VAL A 104 13.49 2.34 -2.60
N VAL A 105 12.58 3.12 -2.03
CA VAL A 105 12.86 4.44 -1.45
C VAL A 105 12.37 4.48 0.00
N PHE A 106 13.23 5.00 0.89
CA PHE A 106 12.82 5.37 2.23
C PHE A 106 12.04 6.69 2.18
N GLY A 107 10.83 6.72 2.72
CA GLY A 107 10.01 7.94 2.71
C GLY A 107 8.68 7.78 3.44
N ASN A 108 8.03 8.93 3.65
CA ASN A 108 6.72 9.03 4.26
C ASN A 108 5.68 9.45 3.21
N VAL A 109 4.49 8.89 3.28
CA VAL A 109 3.35 9.23 2.40
C VAL A 109 2.94 10.72 2.53
N HIS A 110 3.18 11.32 3.68
CA HIS A 110 2.87 12.74 3.94
C HIS A 110 3.84 13.73 3.29
N ASN A 111 4.94 13.25 2.69
CA ASN A 111 5.90 14.04 1.94
C ASN A 111 6.63 13.12 0.96
N LEU A 112 5.99 12.84 -0.16
CA LEU A 112 6.52 11.94 -1.17
C LEU A 112 7.72 12.58 -1.89
N PRO A 113 8.90 11.93 -1.91
CA PRO A 113 10.12 12.51 -2.49
C PRO A 113 10.11 12.40 -4.02
N PHE A 114 8.99 12.73 -4.65
CA PHE A 114 8.78 12.63 -6.09
C PHE A 114 8.22 13.92 -6.66
N LYS A 115 8.52 14.19 -7.92
CA LYS A 115 7.94 15.31 -8.68
C LYS A 115 6.44 15.08 -8.92
N ASP A 116 5.73 16.16 -9.18
CA ASP A 116 4.33 16.12 -9.63
C ASP A 116 4.20 15.32 -10.92
N ASN A 117 3.05 14.68 -11.09
CA ASN A 117 2.67 13.99 -12.32
C ASN A 117 3.71 12.94 -12.79
N LYS A 118 4.20 12.13 -11.85
CA LYS A 118 5.24 11.14 -12.13
C LYS A 118 4.70 9.73 -12.36
N PHE A 119 3.58 9.37 -11.73
CA PHE A 119 3.07 8.00 -11.72
C PHE A 119 1.71 7.93 -12.40
N SER A 120 1.52 6.93 -13.25
CA SER A 120 0.21 6.64 -13.82
C SER A 120 -0.66 5.82 -12.86
N LYS A 121 -0.07 5.08 -11.93
CA LYS A 121 -0.76 4.31 -10.90
C LYS A 121 -0.11 4.49 -9.54
N VAL A 122 -0.95 4.66 -8.51
CA VAL A 122 -0.54 4.57 -7.10
C VAL A 122 -1.30 3.42 -6.44
N VAL A 123 -0.62 2.60 -5.68
CA VAL A 123 -1.21 1.51 -4.93
C VAL A 123 -0.73 1.51 -3.49
N SER A 124 -1.62 1.19 -2.56
CA SER A 124 -1.31 0.96 -1.17
C SER A 124 -2.09 -0.25 -0.66
N ILE A 125 -1.40 -1.17 0.03
CA ILE A 125 -2.01 -2.39 0.55
C ILE A 125 -1.69 -2.49 2.04
N HIS A 126 -2.72 -2.38 2.88
CA HIS A 126 -2.64 -2.46 4.33
C HIS A 126 -1.70 -1.45 5.01
N SER A 127 -1.33 -0.33 4.36
CA SER A 127 -0.49 0.71 4.98
C SER A 127 -1.28 1.89 5.54
N ILE A 128 -2.51 2.12 5.09
CA ILE A 128 -3.36 3.26 5.50
C ILE A 128 -3.60 3.34 7.02
N TYR A 129 -3.53 2.23 7.74
CA TYR A 129 -3.69 2.20 9.21
C TYR A 129 -2.61 3.00 9.97
N PHE A 130 -1.51 3.34 9.27
CA PHE A 130 -0.34 4.04 9.82
C PHE A 130 -0.20 5.45 9.25
N TRP A 131 -1.23 5.97 8.56
CA TRP A 131 -1.24 7.32 8.03
C TRP A 131 -1.87 8.26 9.06
N ASP A 132 -1.02 9.03 9.73
CA ASP A 132 -1.46 9.94 10.81
C ASP A 132 -2.30 11.11 10.27
N ASP A 133 -1.99 11.58 9.05
CA ASP A 133 -2.71 12.66 8.35
C ASP A 133 -3.21 12.18 6.99
N LEU A 134 -4.49 11.79 6.93
CA LEU A 134 -5.12 11.30 5.71
C LEU A 134 -5.23 12.40 4.64
N ALA A 135 -5.50 13.64 5.04
CA ALA A 135 -5.68 14.74 4.09
C ALA A 135 -4.36 15.02 3.35
N LEU A 136 -3.26 15.09 4.09
CA LEU A 136 -1.93 15.29 3.50
C LEU A 136 -1.52 14.09 2.64
N ALA A 137 -1.78 12.86 3.08
CA ALA A 137 -1.49 11.67 2.29
C ALA A 137 -2.27 11.65 0.96
N VAL A 138 -3.56 11.97 0.98
CA VAL A 138 -4.41 12.05 -0.22
C VAL A 138 -3.92 13.15 -1.16
N ALA A 139 -3.57 14.33 -0.63
CA ALA A 139 -3.03 15.43 -1.43
C ALA A 139 -1.70 15.06 -2.11
N GLU A 140 -0.78 14.41 -1.40
CA GLU A 140 0.49 13.95 -1.96
C GLU A 140 0.31 12.87 -3.03
N ILE A 141 -0.61 11.91 -2.81
CA ILE A 141 -0.97 10.89 -3.80
C ILE A 141 -1.52 11.57 -5.07
N HIS A 142 -2.43 12.53 -4.91
CA HIS A 142 -2.97 13.27 -6.05
C HIS A 142 -1.88 14.06 -6.78
N ARG A 143 -0.98 14.74 -6.05
CA ARG A 143 0.11 15.51 -6.62
C ARG A 143 1.01 14.67 -7.52
N VAL A 144 1.41 13.48 -7.07
CA VAL A 144 2.37 12.63 -7.80
C VAL A 144 1.74 11.82 -8.94
N LEU A 145 0.41 11.68 -8.98
CA LEU A 145 -0.30 11.05 -10.09
C LEU A 145 -0.30 11.95 -11.33
N THR A 146 -0.12 11.35 -12.50
CA THR A 146 -0.33 12.01 -13.80
C THR A 146 -1.83 12.31 -13.99
N PRO A 147 -2.20 13.27 -14.87
CA PRO A 147 -3.55 13.32 -15.40
C PRO A 147 -3.97 11.93 -15.92
N ASP A 148 -5.21 11.55 -15.76
CA ASP A 148 -5.75 10.21 -16.02
C ASP A 148 -5.18 9.08 -15.16
N GLY A 149 -4.24 9.37 -14.27
CA GLY A 149 -3.69 8.41 -13.31
C GLY A 149 -4.72 7.99 -12.26
N SER A 150 -4.52 6.81 -11.65
CA SER A 150 -5.44 6.29 -10.65
C SER A 150 -4.75 5.76 -9.40
N VAL A 151 -5.48 5.79 -8.29
CA VAL A 151 -5.04 5.21 -7.01
C VAL A 151 -5.97 4.07 -6.61
N VAL A 152 -5.38 3.04 -5.99
CA VAL A 152 -6.11 1.96 -5.31
C VAL A 152 -5.53 1.76 -3.91
N ILE A 153 -6.34 1.96 -2.89
CA ILE A 153 -6.00 1.80 -1.48
C ILE A 153 -6.77 0.59 -0.94
N THR A 154 -6.07 -0.49 -0.62
CA THR A 154 -6.65 -1.74 -0.12
C THR A 154 -6.41 -1.90 1.38
N LEU A 155 -7.46 -2.31 2.08
CA LEU A 155 -7.44 -2.53 3.53
C LEU A 155 -8.45 -3.61 3.93
N CYS A 156 -8.42 -4.05 5.19
CA CYS A 156 -9.49 -4.87 5.78
C CYS A 156 -10.41 -3.97 6.62
N ASN A 157 -11.72 -4.20 6.53
CA ASN A 157 -12.71 -3.44 7.26
C ASN A 157 -13.60 -4.28 8.18
N GLY A 158 -13.29 -5.55 8.35
CA GLY A 158 -14.02 -6.46 9.24
C GLY A 158 -13.38 -7.84 9.34
N LYS A 159 -13.91 -8.66 10.26
CA LYS A 159 -13.47 -10.03 10.49
C LYS A 159 -14.63 -10.92 10.92
N LYS A 160 -14.72 -12.15 10.39
CA LYS A 160 -15.77 -13.13 10.73
C LYS A 160 -17.21 -12.62 10.59
N GLY A 161 -17.45 -11.74 9.62
CA GLY A 161 -18.75 -11.10 9.42
C GLY A 161 -19.00 -9.86 10.29
N GLU A 162 -18.14 -9.55 11.26
CA GLU A 162 -18.21 -8.33 12.05
C GLU A 162 -17.44 -7.21 11.36
N MET A 163 -18.12 -6.09 11.14
CA MET A 163 -17.52 -4.88 10.57
C MET A 163 -16.80 -4.07 11.66
N TRP A 164 -15.64 -3.53 11.35
CA TRP A 164 -14.91 -2.66 12.26
C TRP A 164 -15.40 -1.22 12.11
N GLU A 165 -16.20 -0.77 13.08
CA GLU A 165 -16.86 0.55 13.06
C GLU A 165 -15.86 1.69 12.79
N GLY A 166 -14.75 1.74 13.53
CA GLY A 166 -13.74 2.79 13.36
C GLY A 166 -13.13 2.83 11.97
N ILE A 167 -12.88 1.66 11.35
CA ILE A 167 -12.33 1.59 9.98
C ILE A 167 -13.41 2.00 8.97
N ASN A 168 -14.64 1.55 9.12
CA ASN A 168 -15.73 1.92 8.23
C ASN A 168 -16.06 3.43 8.33
N THR A 169 -16.05 3.98 9.54
CA THR A 169 -16.18 5.43 9.77
C THR A 169 -15.04 6.19 9.07
N MET A 170 -13.78 5.72 9.18
CA MET A 170 -12.64 6.33 8.50
C MET A 170 -12.81 6.28 6.98
N ILE A 171 -13.25 5.16 6.41
CA ILE A 171 -13.47 5.03 4.96
C ILE A 171 -14.55 6.01 4.48
N HIS A 172 -15.75 5.94 5.09
CA HIS A 172 -16.93 6.66 4.58
C HIS A 172 -16.94 8.15 4.90
N TYR A 173 -16.43 8.54 6.07
CA TYR A 173 -16.54 9.93 6.57
C TYR A 173 -15.22 10.71 6.54
N LYS A 174 -14.10 10.05 6.15
CA LYS A 174 -12.82 10.75 6.00
C LYS A 174 -12.17 10.45 4.65
N LEU A 175 -11.81 9.19 4.34
CA LEU A 175 -11.03 8.88 3.14
C LEU A 175 -11.76 9.24 1.84
N ILE A 176 -13.01 8.78 1.68
CA ILE A 176 -13.79 9.08 0.46
C ILE A 176 -14.02 10.58 0.29
N PRO A 177 -14.53 11.33 1.30
CA PRO A 177 -14.67 12.78 1.18
C PRO A 177 -13.35 13.50 0.86
N LEU A 178 -12.25 13.15 1.52
CA LEU A 178 -10.94 13.76 1.25
C LEU A 178 -10.45 13.49 -0.19
N MET A 179 -10.73 12.32 -0.74
CA MET A 179 -10.39 12.03 -2.14
C MET A 179 -11.24 12.89 -3.08
N GLU A 180 -12.54 13.05 -2.82
CA GLU A 180 -13.43 13.90 -3.60
C GLU A 180 -13.03 15.39 -3.51
N GLU A 181 -12.71 15.90 -2.32
CA GLU A 181 -12.19 17.24 -2.07
C GLU A 181 -10.85 17.50 -2.77
N ALA A 182 -10.00 16.48 -2.88
CA ALA A 182 -8.74 16.52 -3.62
C ALA A 182 -8.93 16.37 -5.14
N ASN A 183 -10.17 16.44 -5.65
CA ASN A 183 -10.53 16.31 -7.07
C ASN A 183 -10.25 14.95 -7.70
N PHE A 184 -10.24 13.85 -6.93
CA PHE A 184 -10.36 12.54 -7.51
C PHE A 184 -11.78 12.32 -8.04
N GLN A 185 -11.87 11.82 -9.25
CA GLN A 185 -13.14 11.40 -9.87
C GLN A 185 -13.33 9.89 -9.75
N GLU A 186 -14.58 9.44 -9.97
CA GLU A 186 -14.93 8.01 -9.91
C GLU A 186 -14.50 7.33 -8.60
N VAL A 187 -14.60 8.04 -7.47
CA VAL A 187 -14.26 7.45 -6.17
C VAL A 187 -15.19 6.30 -5.86
N LYS A 188 -14.63 5.09 -5.69
CA LYS A 188 -15.40 3.84 -5.52
C LYS A 188 -14.86 3.02 -4.36
N LEU A 189 -15.78 2.50 -3.55
CA LEU A 189 -15.49 1.46 -2.54
C LEU A 189 -15.90 0.11 -3.13
N VAL A 190 -14.96 -0.82 -3.23
CA VAL A 190 -15.19 -2.16 -3.78
C VAL A 190 -14.91 -3.21 -2.71
N THR A 191 -15.86 -4.13 -2.52
CA THR A 191 -15.70 -5.28 -1.63
C THR A 191 -14.91 -6.37 -2.36
N GLY A 192 -13.85 -6.84 -1.72
CA GLY A 192 -12.94 -7.85 -2.24
C GLY A 192 -13.09 -9.21 -1.57
N PRO A 193 -12.10 -10.09 -1.72
CA PRO A 193 -12.15 -11.45 -1.19
C PRO A 193 -12.08 -11.47 0.34
N LEU A 194 -12.67 -12.51 0.92
CA LEU A 194 -12.35 -12.91 2.30
C LEU A 194 -10.97 -13.54 2.34
N SER A 195 -10.09 -13.01 3.18
CA SER A 195 -8.76 -13.57 3.42
C SER A 195 -8.58 -13.84 4.91
N ARG A 196 -8.30 -15.09 5.29
CA ARG A 196 -8.14 -15.50 6.71
C ARG A 196 -9.28 -14.99 7.62
N GLN A 197 -10.52 -14.99 7.11
CA GLN A 197 -11.73 -14.47 7.74
C GLN A 197 -11.79 -12.91 7.84
N TYR A 198 -10.84 -12.18 7.26
CA TYR A 198 -10.89 -10.73 7.14
C TYR A 198 -11.59 -10.33 5.86
N GLN A 199 -12.47 -9.32 5.94
CA GLN A 199 -13.11 -8.74 4.77
C GLN A 199 -12.18 -7.69 4.16
N THR A 200 -11.75 -7.93 2.93
CA THR A 200 -10.95 -6.99 2.16
C THR A 200 -11.85 -6.01 1.44
N VAL A 201 -11.44 -4.74 1.42
CA VAL A 201 -12.06 -3.68 0.61
C VAL A 201 -10.98 -2.85 -0.05
N SER A 202 -11.31 -2.17 -1.14
CA SER A 202 -10.46 -1.11 -1.72
C SER A 202 -11.25 0.15 -1.97
N VAL A 203 -10.59 1.30 -1.75
CA VAL A 203 -11.06 2.60 -2.23
C VAL A 203 -10.18 3.00 -3.41
N SER A 204 -10.78 3.37 -4.51
CA SER A 204 -10.09 3.82 -5.72
C SER A 204 -10.59 5.17 -6.18
N GLY A 205 -9.76 5.91 -6.92
CA GLY A 205 -10.12 7.17 -7.54
C GLY A 205 -9.20 7.46 -8.73
N LYS A 206 -9.64 8.32 -9.63
CA LYS A 206 -8.93 8.75 -10.84
C LYS A 206 -8.65 10.26 -10.74
N LYS A 207 -7.43 10.69 -11.04
CA LYS A 207 -7.08 12.09 -11.25
C LYS A 207 -7.45 12.48 -12.69
N LEU A 208 -8.18 13.59 -12.85
CA LEU A 208 -8.42 14.19 -14.17
C LEU A 208 -7.28 15.07 -14.62
#